data_4c1c1e7d0a46fd0dbd4ee37f2ff67c5a
#
_entry.id   4c1c1e7d0a46fd0dbd4ee37f2ff67c5a
#
_cell.length_a   1.000
_cell.length_b   1.000
_cell.length_c   1.000
_cell.angle_alpha   90.00
_cell.angle_beta   90.00
_cell.angle_gamma   90.00
#
_symmetry.space_group_name_H-M   'P 1'
#
loop_
_entity.id
_entity.type
_entity.pdbx_description
1 polymer ?
#
loop_
_entity_poly.entity_id
_entity_poly.type
_entity_poly.pdbx_seq_one_letter_code
_entity_poly.pdbx_strand_id
1 'polypeptide(L)'
;MPLNPDAVGSKTKPGRRTWDSKDALLYALGVGCGVADLALVTENSQGVDQQVLPTMGVVLGTPGSSPFEEVGEINWTMLLHGEQSIELHAPIPVSGTVESVAEIVGIYDKGSAAVIVMQTESKDAESGEPMWTTQSASFIRGAGGFGGDRGPSAKRNAAPDRSPDREVTYTTREDQALIYRLSGDRNPLHSDPKFAAAAGFERPILHGLCTYGFTGRALLSALCENDPARFKKMEARFSASVYPGDDLTIRIWETVDGQAVFQTVRTGNQIVIDSGGFTYAS
;
A
#
# COMPACT_ATOMS: atom_id res chain seq x y z
N MET A 1 -15.80 -13.68 -20.20
CA MET A 1 -16.77 -12.60 -20.54
C MET A 1 -16.04 -11.26 -20.44
N PRO A 2 -16.41 -10.23 -21.19
CA PRO A 2 -15.85 -8.89 -20.98
C PRO A 2 -16.15 -8.42 -19.55
N LEU A 3 -15.35 -7.48 -19.06
CA LEU A 3 -15.60 -6.87 -17.76
C LEU A 3 -16.98 -6.19 -17.75
N ASN A 4 -17.62 -6.20 -16.58
CA ASN A 4 -18.94 -5.61 -16.35
C ASN A 4 -18.78 -4.19 -15.78
N PRO A 5 -18.96 -3.11 -16.59
CA PRO A 5 -18.88 -1.73 -16.10
C PRO A 5 -19.98 -1.37 -15.08
N ASP A 6 -21.12 -2.09 -15.13
CA ASP A 6 -22.27 -1.86 -14.24
C ASP A 6 -21.98 -2.32 -12.80
N ALA A 7 -20.83 -3.00 -12.57
CA ALA A 7 -20.38 -3.36 -11.22
C ALA A 7 -19.90 -2.15 -10.39
N VAL A 8 -19.76 -0.95 -10.98
CA VAL A 8 -19.47 0.27 -10.22
C VAL A 8 -20.60 0.52 -9.21
N GLY A 9 -20.24 0.76 -7.95
CA GLY A 9 -21.16 0.88 -6.82
C GLY A 9 -21.46 -0.44 -6.08
N SER A 10 -21.02 -1.58 -6.62
CA SER A 10 -21.16 -2.88 -5.93
C SER A 10 -20.29 -2.91 -4.68
N LYS A 11 -20.88 -3.41 -3.58
CA LYS A 11 -20.22 -3.53 -2.27
C LYS A 11 -20.05 -4.98 -1.87
N THR A 12 -18.95 -5.26 -1.22
CA THR A 12 -18.69 -6.56 -0.60
C THR A 12 -19.52 -6.75 0.67
N LYS A 13 -19.61 -8.00 1.12
CA LYS A 13 -20.04 -8.27 2.49
C LYS A 13 -19.02 -7.68 3.47
N PRO A 14 -19.46 -7.23 4.66
CA PRO A 14 -18.54 -6.84 5.72
C PRO A 14 -17.61 -7.99 6.10
N GLY A 15 -16.31 -7.70 6.22
CA GLY A 15 -15.32 -8.62 6.76
C GLY A 15 -14.77 -8.09 8.07
N ARG A 16 -14.37 -9.00 8.98
CA ARG A 16 -13.75 -8.62 10.26
C ARG A 16 -12.34 -9.15 10.37
N ARG A 17 -11.43 -8.33 10.87
CA ARG A 17 -10.07 -8.71 11.18
C ARG A 17 -9.67 -8.19 12.55
N THR A 18 -9.14 -9.09 13.36
CA THR A 18 -8.55 -8.78 14.67
C THR A 18 -7.03 -8.81 14.54
N TRP A 19 -6.36 -7.91 15.22
CA TRP A 19 -4.90 -7.87 15.35
C TRP A 19 -4.50 -7.60 16.79
N ASP A 20 -3.29 -8.00 17.12
CA ASP A 20 -2.68 -7.76 18.42
C ASP A 20 -1.29 -7.08 18.28
N SER A 21 -0.66 -6.85 19.44
CA SER A 21 0.69 -6.27 19.52
C SER A 21 1.70 -7.00 18.62
N LYS A 22 1.67 -8.34 18.59
CA LYS A 22 2.59 -9.15 17.79
C LYS A 22 2.40 -8.92 16.29
N ASP A 23 1.15 -8.76 15.83
CA ASP A 23 0.87 -8.48 14.42
C ASP A 23 1.44 -7.11 14.01
N ALA A 24 1.32 -6.10 14.90
CA ALA A 24 1.88 -4.77 14.67
C ALA A 24 3.42 -4.80 14.59
N LEU A 25 4.07 -5.50 15.52
CA LEU A 25 5.53 -5.68 15.53
C LEU A 25 5.99 -6.43 14.28
N LEU A 26 5.29 -7.50 13.89
CA LEU A 26 5.59 -8.30 12.71
C LEU A 26 5.47 -7.47 11.42
N TYR A 27 4.42 -6.65 11.31
CA TYR A 27 4.26 -5.74 10.18
C TYR A 27 5.42 -4.75 10.10
N ALA A 28 5.78 -4.11 11.22
CA ALA A 28 6.88 -3.14 11.29
C ALA A 28 8.21 -3.78 10.85
N LEU A 29 8.55 -4.97 11.37
CA LEU A 29 9.72 -5.74 10.92
C LEU A 29 9.61 -6.11 9.43
N GLY A 30 8.39 -6.44 8.96
CA GLY A 30 8.09 -6.75 7.56
C GLY A 30 8.38 -5.60 6.60
N VAL A 31 8.33 -4.36 7.07
CA VAL A 31 8.65 -3.15 6.29
C VAL A 31 9.96 -2.49 6.75
N GLY A 32 10.87 -3.30 7.33
CA GLY A 32 12.25 -2.94 7.57
C GLY A 32 12.52 -2.12 8.83
N CYS A 33 11.54 -1.94 9.74
CA CYS A 33 11.82 -1.38 11.06
C CYS A 33 12.81 -2.27 11.81
N GLY A 34 13.64 -1.67 12.65
CA GLY A 34 14.69 -2.37 13.37
C GLY A 34 15.05 -1.70 14.69
N VAL A 35 16.27 -1.93 15.16
CA VAL A 35 16.75 -1.49 16.50
C VAL A 35 16.69 0.02 16.73
N ALA A 36 16.57 0.82 15.69
CA ALA A 36 16.39 2.26 15.78
C ALA A 36 14.93 2.70 16.00
N ASP A 37 13.97 1.77 15.81
CA ASP A 37 12.53 2.06 15.79
C ASP A 37 11.82 1.38 16.97
N LEU A 38 12.35 1.47 18.18
CA LEU A 38 11.88 0.70 19.34
C LEU A 38 10.37 0.81 19.58
N ALA A 39 9.78 1.98 19.37
CA ALA A 39 8.35 2.17 19.53
C ALA A 39 7.50 1.34 18.54
N LEU A 40 8.07 0.93 17.39
CA LEU A 40 7.38 0.15 16.37
C LEU A 40 7.70 -1.35 16.46
N VAL A 41 8.78 -1.75 17.13
CA VAL A 41 9.30 -3.13 17.12
C VAL A 41 9.43 -3.77 18.50
N THR A 42 9.04 -3.07 19.57
CA THR A 42 9.01 -3.62 20.93
C THR A 42 7.78 -3.17 21.71
N GLU A 43 7.27 -4.04 22.59
CA GLU A 43 6.12 -3.76 23.45
C GLU A 43 6.51 -3.51 24.93
N ASN A 44 7.80 -3.64 25.26
CA ASN A 44 8.26 -3.63 26.65
C ASN A 44 9.60 -2.86 26.85
N SER A 45 9.96 -1.99 25.92
CA SER A 45 11.14 -1.11 26.06
C SER A 45 10.89 -0.05 27.13
N GLN A 46 11.85 0.13 28.05
CA GLN A 46 11.68 1.07 29.15
C GLN A 46 11.52 2.51 28.67
N GLY A 47 10.41 3.14 29.03
CA GLY A 47 10.09 4.53 28.66
C GLY A 47 9.68 4.73 27.21
N VAL A 48 9.35 3.67 26.50
CA VAL A 48 8.88 3.72 25.10
C VAL A 48 7.57 2.97 24.98
N ASP A 49 6.51 3.69 24.66
CA ASP A 49 5.21 3.09 24.38
C ASP A 49 5.18 2.51 22.96
N GLN A 50 4.60 1.31 22.82
CA GLN A 50 4.43 0.70 21.51
C GLN A 50 3.49 1.54 20.63
N GLN A 51 3.87 1.72 19.38
CA GLN A 51 3.10 2.40 18.34
C GLN A 51 2.89 1.47 17.14
N VAL A 52 1.95 1.84 16.28
CA VAL A 52 1.63 1.10 15.06
C VAL A 52 1.96 1.94 13.83
N LEU A 53 2.64 1.32 12.88
CA LEU A 53 2.96 1.99 11.61
C LEU A 53 1.66 2.23 10.81
N PRO A 54 1.34 3.47 10.42
CA PRO A 54 0.08 3.84 9.77
C PRO A 54 -0.26 3.01 8.53
N THR A 55 0.75 2.64 7.74
CA THR A 55 0.57 1.81 6.54
C THR A 55 0.12 0.38 6.83
N MET A 56 0.10 -0.08 8.10
CA MET A 56 -0.49 -1.38 8.45
C MET A 56 -1.98 -1.47 8.09
N GLY A 57 -2.69 -0.34 8.06
CA GLY A 57 -4.10 -0.32 7.67
C GLY A 57 -4.39 -0.91 6.28
N VAL A 58 -3.41 -0.89 5.36
CA VAL A 58 -3.60 -1.48 4.01
C VAL A 58 -3.68 -3.01 4.03
N VAL A 59 -3.17 -3.68 5.07
CA VAL A 59 -3.24 -5.13 5.23
C VAL A 59 -4.29 -5.58 6.24
N LEU A 60 -4.82 -4.66 7.05
CA LEU A 60 -5.88 -4.96 8.02
C LEU A 60 -7.28 -4.88 7.39
N GLY A 61 -7.49 -4.01 6.41
CA GLY A 61 -8.78 -3.81 5.75
C GLY A 61 -9.15 -4.99 4.84
N THR A 62 -9.70 -6.06 5.40
CA THR A 62 -10.06 -7.27 4.65
C THR A 62 -11.59 -7.38 4.51
N PRO A 63 -12.16 -7.23 3.30
CA PRO A 63 -13.60 -7.40 3.08
C PRO A 63 -14.04 -8.86 3.23
N GLY A 64 -15.33 -9.09 3.51
CA GLY A 64 -15.89 -10.43 3.78
C GLY A 64 -16.20 -11.25 2.53
N SER A 65 -16.06 -10.67 1.34
CA SER A 65 -16.20 -11.35 0.04
C SER A 65 -15.23 -10.75 -0.96
N SER A 66 -15.04 -11.41 -2.09
CA SER A 66 -14.20 -10.86 -3.15
C SER A 66 -14.86 -9.62 -3.76
N PRO A 67 -14.18 -8.48 -3.83
CA PRO A 67 -14.71 -7.30 -4.50
C PRO A 67 -14.84 -7.49 -6.03
N PHE A 68 -14.23 -8.52 -6.59
CA PHE A 68 -14.24 -8.81 -8.02
C PHE A 68 -15.38 -9.75 -8.46
N GLU A 69 -16.22 -10.24 -7.54
CA GLU A 69 -17.31 -11.18 -7.88
C GLU A 69 -18.28 -10.61 -8.93
N GLU A 70 -18.57 -9.30 -8.86
CA GLU A 70 -19.51 -8.63 -9.77
C GLU A 70 -18.84 -8.07 -11.03
N VAL A 71 -17.51 -8.02 -11.07
CA VAL A 71 -16.73 -7.39 -12.16
C VAL A 71 -16.65 -8.29 -13.41
N GLY A 72 -16.86 -9.59 -13.24
CA GLY A 72 -16.76 -10.59 -14.30
C GLY A 72 -15.46 -11.42 -14.22
N GLU A 73 -15.10 -12.06 -15.32
CA GLU A 73 -13.98 -12.99 -15.36
C GLU A 73 -12.64 -12.23 -15.43
N ILE A 74 -11.80 -12.43 -14.43
CA ILE A 74 -10.48 -11.77 -14.33
C ILE A 74 -9.37 -12.78 -14.58
N ASN A 75 -8.48 -12.44 -15.50
CA ASN A 75 -7.21 -13.14 -15.63
C ASN A 75 -6.23 -12.64 -14.56
N TRP A 76 -6.15 -13.37 -13.45
CA TRP A 76 -5.34 -13.03 -12.29
C TRP A 76 -3.84 -12.96 -12.59
N THR A 77 -3.34 -13.67 -13.61
CA THR A 77 -1.94 -13.61 -14.02
C THR A 77 -1.57 -12.29 -14.71
N MET A 78 -2.58 -11.58 -15.20
CA MET A 78 -2.42 -10.28 -15.87
C MET A 78 -2.75 -9.09 -14.97
N LEU A 79 -3.17 -9.36 -13.72
CA LEU A 79 -3.50 -8.33 -12.75
C LEU A 79 -2.25 -7.81 -12.06
N LEU A 80 -2.07 -6.50 -12.07
CA LEU A 80 -1.01 -5.78 -11.35
C LEU A 80 -1.64 -4.80 -10.37
N HIS A 81 -1.09 -4.70 -9.18
CA HIS A 81 -1.42 -3.64 -8.24
C HIS A 81 -0.82 -2.33 -8.77
N GLY A 82 -1.65 -1.41 -9.23
CA GLY A 82 -1.22 -0.17 -9.88
C GLY A 82 -1.06 1.00 -8.92
N GLU A 83 -2.03 1.19 -8.03
CA GLU A 83 -2.04 2.34 -7.10
C GLU A 83 -2.58 1.91 -5.73
N GLN A 84 -2.09 2.58 -4.69
CA GLN A 84 -2.55 2.40 -3.32
C GLN A 84 -2.62 3.75 -2.62
N SER A 85 -3.71 3.95 -1.85
CA SER A 85 -3.78 5.03 -0.87
C SER A 85 -4.29 4.53 0.48
N ILE A 86 -3.97 5.30 1.51
CA ILE A 86 -4.57 5.20 2.85
C ILE A 86 -4.82 6.60 3.39
N GLU A 87 -5.99 6.82 3.95
CA GLU A 87 -6.36 8.02 4.70
C GLU A 87 -6.79 7.59 6.10
N LEU A 88 -6.11 8.10 7.11
CA LEU A 88 -6.38 7.78 8.52
C LEU A 88 -7.38 8.79 9.11
N HIS A 89 -8.42 8.26 9.73
CA HIS A 89 -9.40 9.03 10.49
C HIS A 89 -9.04 9.04 11.99
N ALA A 90 -8.31 8.01 12.43
CA ALA A 90 -7.73 7.89 13.78
C ALA A 90 -6.40 7.12 13.70
N PRO A 91 -5.49 7.29 14.68
CA PRO A 91 -4.32 6.42 14.81
C PRO A 91 -4.74 4.96 14.97
N ILE A 92 -3.99 4.04 14.35
CA ILE A 92 -4.25 2.60 14.48
C ILE A 92 -3.78 2.17 15.89
N PRO A 93 -4.66 1.58 16.72
CA PRO A 93 -4.26 1.10 18.04
C PRO A 93 -3.40 -0.16 17.96
N VAL A 94 -2.65 -0.46 19.02
CA VAL A 94 -1.75 -1.62 19.12
C VAL A 94 -2.50 -2.96 18.95
N SER A 95 -3.75 -2.99 19.35
CA SER A 95 -4.65 -4.14 19.18
C SER A 95 -6.07 -3.67 18.92
N GLY A 96 -6.86 -4.46 18.22
CA GLY A 96 -8.25 -4.13 17.93
C GLY A 96 -8.93 -5.10 17.00
N THR A 97 -10.17 -4.81 16.67
CA THR A 97 -10.93 -5.50 15.63
C THR A 97 -11.55 -4.48 14.71
N VAL A 98 -11.32 -4.62 13.43
CA VAL A 98 -11.90 -3.75 12.39
C VAL A 98 -12.94 -4.50 11.59
N GLU A 99 -14.01 -3.79 11.19
CA GLU A 99 -14.96 -4.23 10.18
C GLU A 99 -14.74 -3.41 8.90
N SER A 100 -14.61 -4.10 7.75
CA SER A 100 -14.28 -3.48 6.48
C SER A 100 -15.24 -3.88 5.38
N VAL A 101 -15.63 -2.89 4.56
CA VAL A 101 -16.47 -3.07 3.36
C VAL A 101 -15.73 -2.42 2.19
N ALA A 102 -15.56 -3.17 1.10
CA ALA A 102 -15.02 -2.63 -0.14
C ALA A 102 -16.16 -2.31 -1.13
N GLU A 103 -15.94 -1.26 -1.92
CA GLU A 103 -16.81 -0.82 -2.99
C GLU A 103 -16.00 -0.65 -4.28
N ILE A 104 -16.53 -1.09 -5.42
CA ILE A 104 -15.99 -0.77 -6.73
C ILE A 104 -16.38 0.67 -7.07
N VAL A 105 -15.42 1.58 -7.06
CA VAL A 105 -15.65 3.02 -7.31
C VAL A 105 -15.31 3.44 -8.74
N GLY A 106 -14.73 2.55 -9.55
CA GLY A 106 -14.46 2.81 -10.96
C GLY A 106 -13.99 1.59 -11.72
N ILE A 107 -14.41 1.50 -12.97
CA ILE A 107 -13.94 0.50 -13.96
C ILE A 107 -13.63 1.29 -15.24
N TYR A 108 -12.36 1.36 -15.62
CA TYR A 108 -11.88 2.22 -16.69
C TYR A 108 -11.28 1.42 -17.84
N ASP A 109 -11.68 1.76 -19.08
CA ASP A 109 -11.14 1.20 -20.32
C ASP A 109 -9.91 2.01 -20.77
N LYS A 110 -8.72 1.41 -20.67
CA LYS A 110 -7.46 2.01 -21.15
C LYS A 110 -7.08 1.54 -22.56
N GLY A 111 -8.01 0.96 -23.33
CA GLY A 111 -7.81 0.43 -24.67
C GLY A 111 -7.23 -0.98 -24.66
N SER A 112 -5.96 -1.16 -24.30
CA SER A 112 -5.31 -2.48 -24.19
C SER A 112 -5.39 -3.10 -22.79
N ALA A 113 -5.89 -2.38 -21.81
CA ALA A 113 -5.99 -2.81 -20.43
C ALA A 113 -7.24 -2.23 -19.75
N ALA A 114 -7.63 -2.79 -18.63
CA ALA A 114 -8.63 -2.21 -17.74
C ALA A 114 -7.99 -1.75 -16.43
N VAL A 115 -8.60 -0.75 -15.79
CA VAL A 115 -8.27 -0.35 -14.42
C VAL A 115 -9.52 -0.47 -13.58
N ILE A 116 -9.45 -1.24 -12.51
CA ILE A 116 -10.52 -1.37 -11.51
C ILE A 116 -10.07 -0.66 -10.26
N VAL A 117 -10.84 0.33 -9.82
CA VAL A 117 -10.58 1.09 -8.61
C VAL A 117 -11.54 0.66 -7.53
N MET A 118 -10.98 0.31 -6.39
CA MET A 118 -11.68 -0.19 -5.23
C MET A 118 -11.37 0.67 -4.02
N GLN A 119 -12.41 1.09 -3.30
CA GLN A 119 -12.31 1.77 -2.03
C GLN A 119 -12.74 0.82 -0.91
N THR A 120 -11.99 0.79 0.18
CA THR A 120 -12.35 0.02 1.37
C THR A 120 -12.47 0.96 2.55
N GLU A 121 -13.63 1.01 3.16
CA GLU A 121 -13.89 1.72 4.40
C GLU A 121 -13.75 0.74 5.57
N SER A 122 -13.00 1.15 6.57
CA SER A 122 -12.69 0.35 7.76
C SER A 122 -13.08 1.13 9.01
N LYS A 123 -13.87 0.50 9.87
CA LYS A 123 -14.36 1.07 11.12
C LYS A 123 -14.04 0.13 12.28
N ASP A 124 -13.90 0.69 13.46
CA ASP A 124 -13.80 -0.12 14.68
C ASP A 124 -15.06 -0.98 14.82
N ALA A 125 -14.87 -2.29 15.06
CA ALA A 125 -15.97 -3.24 15.04
C ALA A 125 -16.87 -3.19 16.28
N GLU A 126 -16.44 -2.50 17.35
CA GLU A 126 -17.20 -2.32 18.59
C GLU A 126 -17.92 -0.96 18.64
N SER A 127 -17.18 0.12 18.41
CA SER A 127 -17.73 1.49 18.47
C SER A 127 -18.41 1.91 17.17
N GLY A 128 -18.02 1.36 16.02
CA GLY A 128 -18.47 1.78 14.70
C GLY A 128 -17.79 3.04 14.17
N GLU A 129 -16.85 3.62 14.92
CA GLU A 129 -16.13 4.83 14.52
C GLU A 129 -15.19 4.56 13.31
N PRO A 130 -15.15 5.49 12.33
CA PRO A 130 -14.24 5.36 11.19
C PRO A 130 -12.78 5.33 11.65
N MET A 131 -12.01 4.36 11.15
CA MET A 131 -10.58 4.24 11.43
C MET A 131 -9.70 4.68 10.27
N TRP A 132 -9.94 4.12 9.08
CA TRP A 132 -9.23 4.50 7.87
C TRP A 132 -10.04 4.14 6.61
N THR A 133 -9.69 4.81 5.52
CA THR A 133 -10.15 4.46 4.17
C THR A 133 -8.93 4.13 3.32
N THR A 134 -8.96 3.02 2.59
CA THR A 134 -7.96 2.70 1.58
C THR A 134 -8.58 2.74 0.19
N GLN A 135 -7.77 3.08 -0.81
CA GLN A 135 -8.15 2.92 -2.21
C GLN A 135 -7.01 2.20 -2.95
N SER A 136 -7.37 1.22 -3.77
CA SER A 136 -6.43 0.50 -4.61
C SER A 136 -6.90 0.51 -6.07
N ALA A 137 -5.95 0.55 -7.01
CA ALA A 137 -6.23 0.40 -8.42
C ALA A 137 -5.52 -0.85 -8.95
N SER A 138 -6.31 -1.77 -9.50
CA SER A 138 -5.84 -2.97 -10.17
C SER A 138 -5.78 -2.73 -11.67
N PHE A 139 -4.61 -2.91 -12.28
CA PHE A 139 -4.38 -2.81 -13.71
C PHE A 139 -4.37 -4.21 -14.33
N ILE A 140 -5.30 -4.50 -15.25
CA ILE A 140 -5.45 -5.81 -15.87
C ILE A 140 -5.09 -5.72 -17.34
N ARG A 141 -3.92 -6.27 -17.70
CA ARG A 141 -3.46 -6.29 -19.09
C ARG A 141 -4.37 -7.16 -19.96
N GLY A 142 -4.67 -6.67 -21.16
CA GLY A 142 -5.50 -7.41 -22.12
C GLY A 142 -7.00 -7.39 -21.84
N ALA A 143 -7.45 -6.70 -20.76
CA ALA A 143 -8.86 -6.62 -20.39
C ALA A 143 -9.56 -5.32 -20.83
N GLY A 144 -8.90 -4.49 -21.65
CA GLY A 144 -9.49 -3.28 -22.23
C GLY A 144 -10.26 -3.53 -23.53
N GLY A 145 -10.77 -2.45 -24.12
CA GLY A 145 -11.51 -2.49 -25.39
C GLY A 145 -13.00 -2.82 -25.25
N PHE A 146 -13.53 -2.70 -24.02
CA PHE A 146 -14.98 -2.93 -23.76
C PHE A 146 -15.83 -1.66 -23.96
N GLY A 147 -15.22 -0.49 -24.33
CA GLY A 147 -15.93 0.75 -24.66
C GLY A 147 -16.40 1.56 -23.45
N GLY A 148 -15.82 1.32 -22.28
CA GLY A 148 -16.12 2.06 -21.04
C GLY A 148 -15.42 3.42 -20.95
N ASP A 149 -15.68 4.14 -19.84
CA ASP A 149 -15.00 5.40 -19.51
C ASP A 149 -13.47 5.15 -19.42
N ARG A 150 -12.70 6.12 -19.91
CA ARG A 150 -11.23 6.06 -19.85
C ARG A 150 -10.67 6.42 -18.47
N GLY A 151 -11.48 7.00 -17.60
CA GLY A 151 -11.08 7.48 -16.29
C GLY A 151 -10.08 8.64 -16.32
N PRO A 152 -9.64 9.09 -15.16
CA PRO A 152 -8.74 10.23 -15.04
C PRO A 152 -7.40 9.97 -15.75
N SER A 153 -6.89 11.02 -16.45
CA SER A 153 -5.63 10.96 -17.21
C SER A 153 -4.54 11.87 -16.63
N ALA A 154 -4.89 12.77 -15.72
CA ALA A 154 -3.93 13.71 -15.15
C ALA A 154 -2.93 13.00 -14.23
N LYS A 155 -1.63 13.29 -14.41
CA LYS A 155 -0.62 12.94 -13.41
C LYS A 155 -0.88 13.77 -12.15
N ARG A 156 -1.21 13.11 -11.06
CA ARG A 156 -1.26 13.72 -9.73
C ARG A 156 0.15 13.68 -9.13
N ASN A 157 0.46 14.61 -8.24
CA ASN A 157 1.67 14.57 -7.41
C ASN A 157 2.97 14.36 -8.23
N ALA A 158 3.12 15.09 -9.32
CA ALA A 158 4.35 15.03 -10.10
C ALA A 158 5.53 15.58 -9.27
N ALA A 159 6.66 14.87 -9.26
CA ALA A 159 7.86 15.35 -8.61
C ALA A 159 8.30 16.69 -9.26
N PRO A 160 8.61 17.72 -8.45
CA PRO A 160 9.11 18.99 -8.96
C PRO A 160 10.45 18.84 -9.70
N ASP A 161 10.70 19.72 -10.68
CA ASP A 161 11.99 19.81 -11.40
C ASP A 161 13.03 20.58 -10.53
N ARG A 162 13.32 20.01 -9.36
CA ARG A 162 14.36 20.49 -8.42
C ARG A 162 14.82 19.31 -7.56
N SER A 163 15.95 19.47 -6.90
CA SER A 163 16.42 18.48 -5.91
C SER A 163 15.36 18.25 -4.82
N PRO A 164 15.25 17.03 -4.28
CA PRO A 164 14.41 16.77 -3.14
C PRO A 164 14.89 17.55 -1.90
N ASP A 165 13.95 17.90 -1.03
CA ASP A 165 14.26 18.56 0.23
C ASP A 165 14.86 17.56 1.23
N ARG A 166 14.44 16.30 1.15
CA ARG A 166 14.95 15.19 1.97
C ARG A 166 15.09 13.92 1.17
N GLU A 167 16.08 13.11 1.51
CA GLU A 167 16.23 11.73 1.03
C GLU A 167 16.44 10.80 2.23
N VAL A 168 15.73 9.67 2.22
CA VAL A 168 15.88 8.61 3.23
C VAL A 168 16.13 7.30 2.50
N THR A 169 17.19 6.58 2.87
CA THR A 169 17.54 5.31 2.24
C THR A 169 17.47 4.17 3.26
N TYR A 170 16.83 3.07 2.85
CA TYR A 170 16.80 1.82 3.59
C TYR A 170 17.23 0.67 2.67
N THR A 171 18.04 -0.23 3.18
CA THR A 171 18.36 -1.49 2.50
C THR A 171 17.32 -2.54 2.87
N THR A 172 16.68 -3.15 1.88
CA THR A 172 15.78 -4.29 2.12
C THR A 172 16.61 -5.54 2.40
N ARG A 173 16.12 -6.43 3.26
CA ARG A 173 16.77 -7.70 3.55
C ARG A 173 16.55 -8.70 2.42
N GLU A 174 17.47 -9.65 2.24
CA GLU A 174 17.31 -10.77 1.28
C GLU A 174 16.06 -11.62 1.57
N ASP A 175 15.67 -11.73 2.83
CA ASP A 175 14.47 -12.44 3.31
C ASP A 175 13.28 -11.52 3.58
N GLN A 176 13.32 -10.26 3.17
CA GLN A 176 12.28 -9.25 3.47
C GLN A 176 10.88 -9.70 3.00
N ALA A 177 10.77 -10.28 1.82
CA ALA A 177 9.50 -10.78 1.31
C ALA A 177 8.95 -11.95 2.14
N LEU A 178 9.84 -12.79 2.72
CA LEU A 178 9.44 -13.92 3.57
C LEU A 178 8.90 -13.45 4.92
N ILE A 179 9.40 -12.33 5.43
CA ILE A 179 8.88 -11.71 6.66
C ILE A 179 7.55 -11.00 6.34
N TYR A 180 7.53 -10.13 5.32
CA TYR A 180 6.35 -9.33 4.99
C TYR A 180 5.11 -10.17 4.67
N ARG A 181 5.26 -11.31 3.95
CA ARG A 181 4.14 -12.20 3.59
C ARG A 181 3.37 -12.73 4.81
N LEU A 182 3.98 -12.71 5.99
CA LEU A 182 3.33 -13.13 7.24
C LEU A 182 2.24 -12.14 7.70
N SER A 183 2.25 -10.91 7.19
CA SER A 183 1.21 -9.90 7.45
C SER A 183 -0.06 -10.09 6.61
N GLY A 184 -0.10 -11.07 5.67
CA GLY A 184 -1.33 -11.43 4.95
C GLY A 184 -1.15 -11.88 3.51
N ASP A 185 -0.28 -11.25 2.73
CA ASP A 185 -0.11 -11.59 1.32
C ASP A 185 0.83 -12.79 1.12
N ARG A 186 0.23 -13.95 0.87
CA ARG A 186 0.92 -15.25 0.68
C ARG A 186 1.15 -15.61 -0.79
N ASN A 187 1.00 -14.66 -1.73
CA ASN A 187 1.21 -14.93 -3.16
C ASN A 187 2.62 -15.50 -3.42
N PRO A 188 2.73 -16.68 -4.07
CA PRO A 188 3.99 -17.35 -4.34
C PRO A 188 4.94 -16.55 -5.25
N LEU A 189 4.47 -15.52 -5.94
CA LEU A 189 5.29 -14.59 -6.72
C LEU A 189 6.44 -13.96 -5.88
N HIS A 190 6.23 -13.87 -4.58
CA HIS A 190 7.15 -13.24 -3.62
C HIS A 190 8.02 -14.25 -2.85
N SER A 191 7.86 -15.56 -3.11
CA SER A 191 8.56 -16.59 -2.33
C SER A 191 9.02 -17.80 -3.13
N ASP A 192 8.39 -18.12 -4.28
CA ASP A 192 8.68 -19.29 -5.08
C ASP A 192 9.43 -18.91 -6.37
N PRO A 193 10.72 -19.30 -6.53
CA PRO A 193 11.48 -18.99 -7.73
C PRO A 193 10.86 -19.55 -9.03
N LYS A 194 10.22 -20.72 -8.98
CA LYS A 194 9.58 -21.30 -10.17
C LYS A 194 8.34 -20.51 -10.58
N PHE A 195 7.56 -20.07 -9.61
CA PHE A 195 6.40 -19.23 -9.88
C PHE A 195 6.82 -17.84 -10.41
N ALA A 196 7.85 -17.23 -9.82
CA ALA A 196 8.39 -15.96 -10.28
C ALA A 196 8.93 -16.07 -11.72
N ALA A 197 9.67 -17.12 -12.04
CA ALA A 197 10.18 -17.37 -13.40
C ALA A 197 9.05 -17.56 -14.41
N ALA A 198 7.97 -18.28 -14.06
CA ALA A 198 6.79 -18.44 -14.90
C ALA A 198 6.05 -17.11 -15.13
N ALA A 199 6.13 -16.17 -14.19
CA ALA A 199 5.60 -14.82 -14.31
C ALA A 199 6.56 -13.84 -15.04
N GLY A 200 7.74 -14.30 -15.51
CA GLY A 200 8.70 -13.51 -16.27
C GLY A 200 9.71 -12.73 -15.41
N PHE A 201 9.85 -13.07 -14.14
CA PHE A 201 10.83 -12.46 -13.24
C PHE A 201 12.04 -13.37 -13.04
N GLU A 202 13.22 -12.78 -12.90
CA GLU A 202 14.48 -13.51 -12.68
C GLU A 202 14.48 -14.28 -11.34
N ARG A 203 13.86 -13.69 -10.32
CA ARG A 203 13.70 -14.25 -8.96
C ARG A 203 12.46 -13.67 -8.29
N PRO A 204 12.01 -14.20 -7.15
CA PRO A 204 10.89 -13.62 -6.41
C PRO A 204 11.08 -12.13 -6.17
N ILE A 205 10.04 -11.35 -6.47
CA ILE A 205 10.05 -9.90 -6.27
C ILE A 205 9.52 -9.53 -4.87
N LEU A 206 9.88 -8.35 -4.38
CA LEU A 206 9.29 -7.82 -3.16
C LEU A 206 7.84 -7.40 -3.42
N HIS A 207 6.97 -7.54 -2.43
CA HIS A 207 5.58 -7.05 -2.50
C HIS A 207 5.55 -5.54 -2.74
N GLY A 208 4.67 -5.09 -3.62
CA GLY A 208 4.47 -3.65 -3.83
C GLY A 208 4.07 -2.93 -2.53
N LEU A 209 3.17 -3.53 -1.75
CA LEU A 209 2.75 -2.99 -0.46
C LEU A 209 3.86 -3.03 0.62
N CYS A 210 4.87 -3.90 0.50
CA CYS A 210 6.06 -3.83 1.34
C CYS A 210 6.88 -2.58 1.01
N THR A 211 7.12 -2.31 -0.29
CA THR A 211 7.80 -1.08 -0.74
C THR A 211 7.02 0.17 -0.31
N TYR A 212 5.69 0.13 -0.37
CA TYR A 212 4.79 1.18 0.14
C TYR A 212 4.98 1.39 1.64
N GLY A 213 5.08 0.31 2.42
CA GLY A 213 5.33 0.36 3.86
C GLY A 213 6.70 0.95 4.22
N PHE A 214 7.78 0.57 3.51
CA PHE A 214 9.10 1.20 3.65
C PHE A 214 9.04 2.72 3.37
N THR A 215 8.30 3.10 2.32
CA THR A 215 8.10 4.50 1.96
C THR A 215 7.33 5.24 3.06
N GLY A 216 6.24 4.66 3.58
CA GLY A 216 5.46 5.25 4.67
C GLY A 216 6.27 5.41 5.96
N ARG A 217 7.15 4.44 6.29
CA ARG A 217 8.10 4.57 7.41
C ARG A 217 9.05 5.76 7.22
N ALA A 218 9.59 5.95 6.01
CA ALA A 218 10.47 7.09 5.72
C ALA A 218 9.73 8.42 5.87
N LEU A 219 8.49 8.52 5.37
CA LEU A 219 7.66 9.71 5.49
C LEU A 219 7.29 10.01 6.95
N LEU A 220 6.94 8.98 7.73
CA LEU A 220 6.67 9.10 9.16
C LEU A 220 7.89 9.66 9.91
N SER A 221 9.08 9.14 9.64
CA SER A 221 10.30 9.61 10.26
C SER A 221 10.69 11.02 9.82
N ALA A 222 10.63 11.30 8.50
CA ALA A 222 11.12 12.56 7.96
C ALA A 222 10.19 13.74 8.22
N LEU A 223 8.86 13.54 8.25
CA LEU A 223 7.87 14.61 8.25
C LEU A 223 6.95 14.63 9.48
N CYS A 224 6.85 13.50 10.20
CA CYS A 224 5.95 13.36 11.34
C CYS A 224 6.70 13.19 12.68
N GLU A 225 8.03 13.33 12.74
CA GLU A 225 8.83 13.15 13.96
C GLU A 225 8.62 11.78 14.63
N ASN A 226 8.32 10.74 13.83
CA ASN A 226 7.92 9.40 14.24
C ASN A 226 6.60 9.33 15.04
N ASP A 227 5.76 10.36 15.02
CA ASP A 227 4.43 10.35 15.62
C ASP A 227 3.36 9.89 14.60
N PRO A 228 2.78 8.67 14.75
CA PRO A 228 1.73 8.18 13.86
C PRO A 228 0.46 9.04 13.83
N ALA A 229 0.18 9.84 14.86
CA ALA A 229 -0.98 10.71 14.91
C ALA A 229 -0.90 11.87 13.90
N ARG A 230 0.33 12.24 13.49
CA ARG A 230 0.58 13.27 12.46
C ARG A 230 0.41 12.74 11.03
N PHE A 231 0.51 11.45 10.81
CA PHE A 231 0.28 10.82 9.50
C PHE A 231 -1.21 10.86 9.15
N LYS A 232 -1.60 11.56 8.07
CA LYS A 232 -3.01 11.68 7.67
C LYS A 232 -3.35 10.89 6.41
N LYS A 233 -2.58 11.08 5.34
CA LYS A 233 -2.86 10.43 4.06
C LYS A 233 -1.58 10.14 3.30
N MET A 234 -1.54 8.98 2.65
CA MET A 234 -0.50 8.61 1.69
C MET A 234 -1.13 7.98 0.48
N GLU A 235 -0.75 8.43 -0.72
CA GLU A 235 -1.17 7.84 -1.99
C GLU A 235 0.04 7.67 -2.90
N ALA A 236 0.06 6.59 -3.70
CA ALA A 236 1.21 6.28 -4.54
C ALA A 236 0.84 5.35 -5.70
N ARG A 237 1.65 5.43 -6.76
CA ARG A 237 1.56 4.55 -7.93
C ARG A 237 2.80 3.66 -7.99
N PHE A 238 2.58 2.37 -8.22
CA PHE A 238 3.66 1.40 -8.47
C PHE A 238 4.11 1.48 -9.93
N SER A 239 5.41 1.66 -10.15
CA SER A 239 5.98 1.89 -11.49
C SER A 239 6.91 0.78 -11.95
N ALA A 240 7.58 0.08 -11.03
CA ALA A 240 8.46 -1.05 -11.31
C ALA A 240 8.59 -1.98 -10.11
N SER A 241 9.08 -3.19 -10.37
CA SER A 241 9.31 -4.20 -9.32
C SER A 241 10.58 -3.90 -8.52
N VAL A 242 10.59 -4.32 -7.26
CA VAL A 242 11.73 -4.30 -6.34
C VAL A 242 12.15 -5.74 -6.07
N TYR A 243 13.43 -5.96 -5.91
CA TYR A 243 13.96 -7.25 -5.47
C TYR A 243 14.43 -7.17 -4.01
N PRO A 244 14.21 -8.23 -3.22
CA PRO A 244 14.84 -8.34 -1.91
C PRO A 244 16.35 -8.12 -2.00
N GLY A 245 16.92 -7.30 -1.11
CA GLY A 245 18.31 -6.85 -1.16
C GLY A 245 18.54 -5.49 -1.85
N ASP A 246 17.53 -4.95 -2.58
CA ASP A 246 17.65 -3.60 -3.15
C ASP A 246 17.65 -2.53 -2.04
N ASP A 247 18.42 -1.46 -2.28
CA ASP A 247 18.24 -0.21 -1.54
C ASP A 247 17.01 0.54 -2.06
N LEU A 248 16.27 1.13 -1.14
CA LEU A 248 15.13 2.00 -1.43
C LEU A 248 15.45 3.40 -0.92
N THR A 249 15.56 4.36 -1.83
CA THR A 249 15.73 5.78 -1.51
C THR A 249 14.43 6.51 -1.76
N ILE A 250 13.88 7.09 -0.71
CA ILE A 250 12.66 7.89 -0.72
C ILE A 250 13.05 9.36 -0.85
N ARG A 251 12.69 9.96 -1.99
CA ARG A 251 12.90 11.37 -2.31
C ARG A 251 11.65 12.15 -1.96
N ILE A 252 11.79 13.19 -1.17
CA ILE A 252 10.67 13.94 -0.60
C ILE A 252 10.81 15.41 -0.97
N TRP A 253 9.73 15.99 -1.48
CA TRP A 253 9.59 17.42 -1.76
C TRP A 253 8.42 17.97 -0.94
N GLU A 254 8.74 18.82 0.04
CA GLU A 254 7.74 19.57 0.81
C GLU A 254 7.13 20.64 -0.11
N THR A 255 5.81 20.72 -0.20
CA THR A 255 5.10 21.62 -1.12
C THR A 255 4.46 22.77 -0.40
N VAL A 256 3.34 22.54 0.26
CA VAL A 256 2.69 23.50 1.16
C VAL A 256 2.68 22.90 2.56
N ASP A 257 2.38 23.70 3.58
CA ASP A 257 2.34 23.23 4.96
C ASP A 257 1.46 21.99 5.10
N GLY A 258 1.99 20.96 5.75
CA GLY A 258 1.32 19.66 5.93
C GLY A 258 1.20 18.80 4.66
N GLN A 259 1.88 19.14 3.56
CA GLN A 259 1.84 18.35 2.31
C GLN A 259 3.23 18.15 1.70
N ALA A 260 3.43 16.97 1.14
CA ALA A 260 4.63 16.63 0.37
C ALA A 260 4.29 15.74 -0.82
N VAL A 261 5.12 15.80 -1.85
CA VAL A 261 5.18 14.78 -2.90
C VAL A 261 6.43 13.93 -2.71
N PHE A 262 6.38 12.69 -3.17
CA PHE A 262 7.52 11.80 -3.04
C PHE A 262 7.65 10.82 -4.21
N GLN A 263 8.85 10.29 -4.38
CA GLN A 263 9.17 9.14 -5.21
C GLN A 263 10.02 8.17 -4.42
N THR A 264 9.88 6.87 -4.70
CA THR A 264 10.83 5.86 -4.22
C THR A 264 11.60 5.32 -5.41
N VAL A 265 12.92 5.32 -5.29
CA VAL A 265 13.83 4.72 -6.27
C VAL A 265 14.55 3.55 -5.64
N ARG A 266 14.83 2.51 -6.44
CA ARG A 266 15.64 1.37 -6.01
C ARG A 266 17.08 1.47 -6.53
N THR A 267 17.92 0.56 -6.09
CA THR A 267 19.29 0.35 -6.61
C THR A 267 19.32 0.54 -8.13
N GLY A 268 20.27 1.31 -8.63
CA GLY A 268 20.34 1.68 -10.06
C GLY A 268 19.45 2.85 -10.47
N ASN A 269 18.89 3.61 -9.51
CA ASN A 269 18.10 4.83 -9.74
C ASN A 269 16.79 4.61 -10.50
N GLN A 270 16.24 3.40 -10.49
CA GLN A 270 14.95 3.10 -11.10
C GLN A 270 13.80 3.52 -10.19
N ILE A 271 12.88 4.34 -10.69
CA ILE A 271 11.66 4.72 -9.97
C ILE A 271 10.76 3.49 -9.84
N VAL A 272 10.41 3.14 -8.61
CA VAL A 272 9.54 2.00 -8.25
C VAL A 272 8.21 2.45 -7.67
N ILE A 273 8.17 3.61 -7.01
CA ILE A 273 6.95 4.34 -6.64
C ILE A 273 7.06 5.75 -7.22
N ASP A 274 6.00 6.17 -7.92
CA ASP A 274 5.86 7.49 -8.54
C ASP A 274 4.54 8.15 -8.14
N SER A 275 4.41 9.43 -8.46
CA SER A 275 3.18 10.19 -8.22
C SER A 275 2.72 10.11 -6.75
N GLY A 276 3.67 10.03 -5.83
CA GLY A 276 3.43 9.94 -4.41
C GLY A 276 2.95 11.26 -3.83
N GLY A 277 1.83 11.22 -3.09
CA GLY A 277 1.29 12.34 -2.32
C GLY A 277 1.19 11.98 -0.84
N PHE A 278 1.58 12.90 0.02
CA PHE A 278 1.56 12.72 1.46
C PHE A 278 0.96 13.95 2.16
N THR A 279 0.06 13.70 3.10
CA THR A 279 -0.54 14.73 3.96
C THR A 279 -0.28 14.39 5.42
N TYR A 280 0.16 15.36 6.20
CA TYR A 280 0.47 15.21 7.62
C TYR A 280 0.06 16.44 8.43
N ALA A 281 -0.13 16.29 9.73
CA ALA A 281 -0.33 17.41 10.65
C ALA A 281 1.03 18.07 10.94
N SER A 282 1.06 19.41 10.85
CA SER A 282 2.22 20.25 11.20
C SER A 282 2.51 20.22 12.68
#